data_b1a39d13f78db38bf55382b77a8ed8c0
#
_entry.id   b1a39d13f78db38bf55382b77a8ed8c0
#
_cell.length_a   1.000
_cell.length_b   1.000
_cell.length_c   1.000
_cell.angle_alpha   90.00
_cell.angle_beta   90.00
_cell.angle_gamma   90.00
#
_symmetry.space_group_name_H-M   'P 1'
#
loop_
_entity.id
_entity.type
_entity.pdbx_description
1 polymer ?
#
loop_
_entity_poly.entity_id
_entity_poly.type
_entity_poly.pdbx_seq_one_letter_code
_entity_poly.pdbx_strand_id
1 'polypeptide(L)'
;SNQIIDRFALYSCKEFNGNYVLALAKNDIMVIRQSRVLYRLLQDQFQGKIWLVEADENDKRFIEDLLFPTKILSINSVWAPGGIQKTKAVVSGKWTPRFPIDTNKVIQIVKNARNLDIEIEFEEKRA
;
A
#
# COMPACT_ATOMS: atom_id res chain seq x y z
N SER A 1 -9.51 23.68 -13.59
CA SER A 1 -8.32 23.84 -12.83
C SER A 1 -7.27 22.85 -13.24
N ASN A 2 -6.06 23.23 -13.07
CA ASN A 2 -4.93 22.40 -13.42
C ASN A 2 -4.72 21.33 -12.37
N GLN A 3 -5.13 20.12 -12.66
CA GLN A 3 -5.01 19.02 -11.72
C GLN A 3 -3.62 18.43 -11.78
N ILE A 4 -2.97 18.30 -10.64
CA ILE A 4 -1.65 17.70 -10.60
C ILE A 4 -1.69 16.26 -11.11
N ILE A 5 -2.80 15.56 -10.90
CA ILE A 5 -2.97 14.20 -11.34
C ILE A 5 -2.94 14.06 -12.87
N ASP A 6 -3.29 15.12 -13.60
CA ASP A 6 -3.26 15.09 -15.05
C ASP A 6 -1.84 15.04 -15.62
N ARG A 7 -0.85 15.31 -14.79
CA ARG A 7 0.56 15.25 -15.18
C ARG A 7 1.10 13.82 -15.19
N PHE A 8 0.37 12.88 -14.62
CA PHE A 8 0.82 11.51 -14.44
C PHE A 8 -0.12 10.54 -15.13
N ALA A 9 0.43 9.40 -15.53
CA ALA A 9 -0.36 8.34 -16.14
C ALA A 9 -1.14 7.59 -15.07
N LEU A 10 -2.37 8.02 -14.81
CA LEU A 10 -3.27 7.37 -13.87
C LEU A 10 -4.05 6.29 -14.58
N TYR A 11 -3.79 5.05 -14.23
CA TYR A 11 -4.47 3.90 -14.83
C TYR A 11 -5.79 3.59 -14.14
N SER A 12 -5.86 3.79 -12.83
CA SER A 12 -7.11 3.63 -12.11
C SER A 12 -7.05 4.36 -10.78
N CYS A 13 -8.23 4.71 -10.29
CA CYS A 13 -8.41 5.26 -8.96
C CYS A 13 -9.60 4.53 -8.34
N LYS A 14 -9.37 3.80 -7.26
CA LYS A 14 -10.44 3.07 -6.58
C LYS A 14 -10.52 3.51 -5.13
N GLU A 15 -11.75 3.67 -4.66
CA GLU A 15 -11.98 4.12 -3.29
C GLU A 15 -12.49 2.95 -2.46
N PHE A 16 -11.88 2.76 -1.28
CA PHE A 16 -12.29 1.74 -0.33
C PHE A 16 -12.39 2.41 1.04
N ASN A 17 -13.61 2.66 1.48
CA ASN A 17 -13.89 3.24 2.80
C ASN A 17 -13.06 4.50 3.09
N GLY A 18 -13.02 5.43 2.13
CA GLY A 18 -12.29 6.68 2.28
C GLY A 18 -10.82 6.60 1.96
N ASN A 19 -10.32 5.45 1.54
CA ASN A 19 -8.95 5.28 1.08
C ASN A 19 -8.94 5.23 -0.44
N TYR A 20 -8.12 6.06 -1.06
CA TYR A 20 -8.04 6.14 -2.52
C TYR A 20 -6.78 5.46 -3.01
N VAL A 21 -6.94 4.39 -3.75
CA VAL A 21 -5.81 3.62 -4.30
C VAL A 21 -5.60 4.05 -5.74
N LEU A 22 -4.48 4.72 -5.97
CA LEU A 22 -4.12 5.25 -7.28
C LEU A 22 -3.11 4.34 -7.95
N ALA A 23 -3.48 3.76 -9.09
CA ALA A 23 -2.57 2.92 -9.86
C ALA A 23 -1.90 3.77 -10.93
N LEU A 24 -0.59 3.86 -10.86
CA LEU A 24 0.22 4.76 -11.68
C LEU A 24 1.39 4.00 -12.30
N ALA A 25 2.05 4.62 -13.27
CA ALA A 25 3.28 4.08 -13.80
C ALA A 25 4.39 4.15 -12.74
N LYS A 26 5.30 3.19 -12.77
CA LYS A 26 6.40 3.10 -11.81
C LYS A 26 7.19 4.39 -11.70
N ASN A 27 7.56 4.98 -12.83
CA ASN A 27 8.35 6.21 -12.83
C ASN A 27 7.60 7.38 -12.20
N ASP A 28 6.30 7.45 -12.42
CA ASP A 28 5.48 8.52 -11.83
C ASP A 28 5.42 8.37 -10.31
N ILE A 29 5.28 7.13 -9.84
CA ILE A 29 5.31 6.87 -8.39
C ILE A 29 6.62 7.33 -7.79
N MET A 30 7.73 7.00 -8.44
CA MET A 30 9.06 7.40 -7.96
C MET A 30 9.19 8.91 -7.86
N VAL A 31 8.70 9.63 -8.86
CA VAL A 31 8.75 11.09 -8.86
C VAL A 31 7.94 11.66 -7.70
N ILE A 32 6.72 11.15 -7.51
CA ILE A 32 5.86 11.62 -6.42
C ILE A 32 6.49 11.32 -5.06
N ARG A 33 7.04 10.12 -4.88
CA ARG A 33 7.62 9.70 -3.61
C ARG A 33 8.87 10.50 -3.23
N GLN A 34 9.57 11.05 -4.22
CA GLN A 34 10.76 11.85 -3.99
C GLN A 34 10.47 13.30 -3.66
N SER A 35 9.22 13.73 -3.80
CA SER A 35 8.86 15.13 -3.57
C SER A 35 7.69 15.25 -2.60
N ARG A 36 7.98 15.79 -1.42
CA ARG A 36 6.92 16.06 -0.44
C ARG A 36 5.88 17.02 -0.99
N VAL A 37 6.33 17.99 -1.79
CA VAL A 37 5.43 18.98 -2.37
C VAL A 37 4.45 18.32 -3.34
N LEU A 38 4.96 17.50 -4.25
CA LEU A 38 4.10 16.79 -5.20
C LEU A 38 3.13 15.85 -4.50
N TYR A 39 3.61 15.10 -3.51
CA TYR A 39 2.75 14.19 -2.76
C TYR A 39 1.62 14.96 -2.07
N ARG A 40 1.96 16.08 -1.43
CA ARG A 40 0.97 16.89 -0.73
C ARG A 40 -0.05 17.50 -1.70
N LEU A 41 0.41 18.02 -2.83
CA LEU A 41 -0.49 18.56 -3.84
C LEU A 41 -1.46 17.49 -4.36
N LEU A 42 -0.94 16.29 -4.57
CA LEU A 42 -1.78 15.18 -5.01
C LEU A 42 -2.77 14.78 -3.90
N GLN A 43 -2.29 14.65 -2.67
CA GLN A 43 -3.13 14.29 -1.53
C GLN A 43 -4.26 15.30 -1.34
N ASP A 44 -3.98 16.58 -1.53
CA ASP A 44 -4.97 17.64 -1.32
C ASP A 44 -6.13 17.57 -2.32
N GLN A 45 -5.99 16.83 -3.40
CA GLN A 45 -7.07 16.65 -4.38
C GLN A 45 -8.05 15.56 -3.99
N PHE A 46 -7.79 14.86 -2.91
CA PHE A 46 -8.65 13.78 -2.43
C PHE A 46 -9.08 14.04 -0.99
N GLN A 47 -10.30 13.62 -0.67
CA GLN A 47 -10.85 13.81 0.67
C GLN A 47 -10.45 12.73 1.67
N GLY A 48 -9.75 11.72 1.20
CA GLY A 48 -9.25 10.64 2.04
C GLY A 48 -7.79 10.36 1.72
N LYS A 49 -7.22 9.42 2.48
CA LYS A 49 -5.80 9.08 2.28
C LYS A 49 -5.57 8.44 0.92
N ILE A 50 -4.54 8.91 0.23
CA ILE A 50 -4.12 8.30 -1.02
C ILE A 50 -3.06 7.23 -0.77
N TRP A 51 -3.11 6.20 -1.61
CA TRP A 51 -2.18 5.08 -1.62
C TRP A 51 -1.70 4.91 -3.05
N LEU A 52 -0.38 4.88 -3.25
CA LEU A 52 0.19 4.81 -4.59
C LEU A 52 0.67 3.40 -4.88
N VAL A 53 0.12 2.80 -5.94
CA VAL A 53 0.50 1.45 -6.35
C VAL A 53 0.86 1.44 -7.83
N GLU A 54 1.77 0.54 -8.21
CA GLU A 54 2.17 0.37 -9.59
C GLU A 54 1.07 -0.38 -10.35
N ALA A 55 0.72 0.13 -11.53
CA ALA A 55 -0.35 -0.47 -12.34
C ALA A 55 0.06 -1.84 -12.86
N ASP A 56 -0.92 -2.75 -12.93
CA ASP A 56 -0.78 -4.08 -13.54
C ASP A 56 0.29 -4.97 -12.91
N GLU A 57 0.56 -4.76 -11.61
CA GLU A 57 1.53 -5.57 -10.89
C GLU A 57 0.87 -6.71 -10.13
N ASN A 58 1.69 -7.71 -9.77
CA ASN A 58 1.22 -8.86 -9.02
C ASN A 58 0.89 -8.50 -7.57
N ASP A 59 0.32 -9.46 -6.85
CA ASP A 59 -0.12 -9.23 -5.48
C ASP A 59 1.01 -8.84 -4.54
N LYS A 60 2.18 -9.45 -4.72
CA LYS A 60 3.35 -9.13 -3.91
C LYS A 60 3.74 -7.66 -4.04
N ARG A 61 3.81 -7.17 -5.28
CA ARG A 61 4.18 -5.78 -5.53
C ARG A 61 3.10 -4.83 -5.01
N PHE A 62 1.85 -5.20 -5.17
CA PHE A 62 0.73 -4.41 -4.65
C PHE A 62 0.87 -4.21 -3.13
N ILE A 63 1.15 -5.28 -2.41
CA ILE A 63 1.34 -5.23 -0.96
C ILE A 63 2.55 -4.39 -0.60
N GLU A 64 3.66 -4.56 -1.33
CA GLU A 64 4.87 -3.78 -1.10
C GLU A 64 4.60 -2.28 -1.26
N ASP A 65 3.86 -1.90 -2.29
CA ASP A 65 3.54 -0.49 -2.51
C ASP A 65 2.68 0.09 -1.40
N LEU A 66 1.71 -0.67 -0.89
CA LEU A 66 0.87 -0.20 0.20
C LEU A 66 1.65 -0.02 1.50
N LEU A 67 2.68 -0.82 1.70
CA LEU A 67 3.49 -0.76 2.91
C LEU A 67 4.69 0.19 2.81
N PHE A 68 4.89 0.81 1.65
CA PHE A 68 5.94 1.80 1.50
C PHE A 68 5.78 2.92 2.54
N PRO A 69 6.81 3.42 3.20
CA PRO A 69 8.25 3.18 2.98
C PRO A 69 8.84 2.05 3.81
N THR A 70 8.03 1.19 4.37
CA THR A 70 8.51 0.10 5.21
C THR A 70 9.22 -0.96 4.38
N LYS A 71 10.36 -1.42 4.87
CA LYS A 71 11.09 -2.49 4.20
C LYS A 71 10.44 -3.82 4.50
N ILE A 72 10.12 -4.56 3.45
CA ILE A 72 9.53 -5.89 3.56
C ILE A 72 10.62 -6.94 3.41
N LEU A 73 10.65 -7.86 4.36
CA LEU A 73 11.64 -8.94 4.38
C LEU A 73 11.18 -10.16 3.60
N SER A 74 9.89 -10.48 3.69
CA SER A 74 9.33 -11.60 2.95
C SER A 74 7.82 -11.45 2.79
N ILE A 75 7.30 -12.02 1.71
CA ILE A 75 5.87 -12.18 1.48
C ILE A 75 5.68 -13.61 1.01
N ASN A 76 4.94 -14.40 1.78
CA ASN A 76 4.75 -15.81 1.49
C ASN A 76 3.31 -16.22 1.73
N SER A 77 2.85 -17.20 0.95
CA SER A 77 1.56 -17.83 1.18
C SER A 77 1.74 -18.95 2.19
N VAL A 78 0.88 -18.98 3.20
CA VAL A 78 0.89 -20.02 4.22
C VAL A 78 -0.47 -20.66 4.29
N TRP A 79 -0.50 -21.96 4.62
CA TRP A 79 -1.75 -22.71 4.80
C TRP A 79 -2.10 -22.71 6.27
N ALA A 80 -3.31 -22.24 6.58
CA ALA A 80 -3.84 -22.27 7.92
C ALA A 80 -4.60 -23.57 8.14
N PRO A 81 -4.89 -23.94 9.40
CA PRO A 81 -5.76 -25.09 9.68
C PRO A 81 -7.09 -24.96 8.95
N GLY A 82 -7.58 -26.07 8.41
CA GLY A 82 -8.81 -26.08 7.62
C GLY A 82 -8.61 -25.80 6.14
N GLY A 83 -7.36 -25.70 5.67
CA GLY A 83 -7.04 -25.52 4.26
C GLY A 83 -7.18 -24.09 3.76
N ILE A 84 -7.27 -23.11 4.67
CA ILE A 84 -7.37 -21.71 4.30
C ILE A 84 -5.98 -21.17 4.00
N GLN A 85 -5.83 -20.55 2.84
CA GLN A 85 -4.58 -19.92 2.45
C GLN A 85 -4.56 -18.47 2.90
N LYS A 86 -3.45 -18.08 3.53
CA LYS A 86 -3.20 -16.69 3.90
C LYS A 86 -1.87 -16.24 3.33
N THR A 87 -1.76 -14.94 3.07
CA THR A 87 -0.50 -14.34 2.67
C THR A 87 0.08 -13.62 3.88
N LYS A 88 1.35 -13.89 4.17
CA LYS A 88 2.03 -13.34 5.32
C LYS A 88 3.15 -12.42 4.87
N ALA A 89 3.10 -11.17 5.30
CA ALA A 89 4.15 -10.19 5.03
C ALA A 89 4.92 -9.93 6.33
N VAL A 90 6.24 -10.09 6.27
CA VAL A 90 7.11 -9.80 7.41
C VAL A 90 7.84 -8.50 7.10
N VAL A 91 7.70 -7.52 7.98
CA VAL A 91 8.32 -6.22 7.80
C VAL A 91 9.47 -6.02 8.77
N SER A 92 10.43 -5.19 8.37
CA SER A 92 11.63 -4.93 9.13
C SER A 92 11.34 -4.17 10.42
N GLY A 93 12.09 -4.50 11.48
CA GLY A 93 12.00 -3.82 12.75
C GLY A 93 10.85 -4.28 13.62
N LYS A 94 10.42 -3.42 14.53
CA LYS A 94 9.29 -3.73 15.40
C LYS A 94 8.26 -2.60 15.35
N TRP A 95 7.03 -2.95 15.67
CA TRP A 95 5.98 -1.96 15.71
C TRP A 95 6.22 -0.96 16.84
N THR A 96 6.03 0.32 16.51
CA THR A 96 6.02 1.41 17.49
C THR A 96 4.86 2.34 17.16
N PRO A 97 4.46 3.22 18.09
CA PRO A 97 3.40 4.20 17.78
C PRO A 97 3.76 5.15 16.64
N ARG A 98 5.04 5.22 16.25
CA ARG A 98 5.49 6.07 15.14
C ARG A 98 5.52 5.34 13.81
N PHE A 99 5.09 4.07 13.80
CA PHE A 99 5.05 3.32 12.55
C PHE A 99 4.17 4.07 11.54
N PRO A 100 4.69 4.34 10.33
CA PRO A 100 4.04 5.29 9.42
C PRO A 100 2.78 4.76 8.75
N ILE A 101 2.55 3.46 8.77
CA ILE A 101 1.45 2.84 8.02
C ILE A 101 0.44 2.23 8.97
N ASP A 102 -0.85 2.48 8.69
CA ASP A 102 -1.93 1.81 9.40
C ASP A 102 -2.13 0.44 8.78
N THR A 103 -1.62 -0.59 9.46
CA THR A 103 -1.64 -1.96 8.93
C THR A 103 -3.06 -2.49 8.76
N ASN A 104 -4.00 -2.07 9.60
CA ASN A 104 -5.39 -2.50 9.45
C ASN A 104 -5.99 -1.99 8.15
N LYS A 105 -5.67 -0.76 7.76
CA LYS A 105 -6.12 -0.21 6.48
C LYS A 105 -5.53 -0.99 5.31
N VAL A 106 -4.25 -1.36 5.40
CA VAL A 106 -3.61 -2.15 4.36
C VAL A 106 -4.30 -3.50 4.21
N ILE A 107 -4.58 -4.16 5.32
CA ILE A 107 -5.28 -5.46 5.30
C ILE A 107 -6.65 -5.33 4.61
N GLN A 108 -7.39 -4.29 4.94
CA GLN A 108 -8.71 -4.05 4.33
C GLN A 108 -8.61 -3.73 2.84
N ILE A 109 -7.64 -2.91 2.45
CA ILE A 109 -7.45 -2.56 1.04
C ILE A 109 -7.12 -3.82 0.23
N VAL A 110 -6.19 -4.63 0.72
CA VAL A 110 -5.80 -5.85 0.02
C VAL A 110 -6.98 -6.82 -0.11
N LYS A 111 -7.78 -6.95 0.94
CA LYS A 111 -8.96 -7.80 0.90
C LYS A 111 -9.97 -7.30 -0.14
N ASN A 112 -10.24 -6.01 -0.15
CA ASN A 112 -11.24 -5.44 -1.06
C ASN A 112 -10.75 -5.40 -2.50
N ALA A 113 -9.47 -5.09 -2.72
CA ALA A 113 -8.92 -4.92 -4.06
C ALA A 113 -8.52 -6.25 -4.70
N ARG A 114 -8.03 -7.21 -3.92
CA ARG A 114 -7.43 -8.44 -4.45
C ARG A 114 -8.05 -9.71 -3.89
N ASN A 115 -9.00 -9.59 -2.98
CA ASN A 115 -9.64 -10.72 -2.32
C ASN A 115 -8.63 -11.66 -1.65
N LEU A 116 -7.61 -11.07 -1.03
CA LEU A 116 -6.59 -11.79 -0.32
C LEU A 116 -6.67 -11.51 1.18
N ASP A 117 -6.51 -12.55 1.98
CA ASP A 117 -6.36 -12.42 3.43
C ASP A 117 -4.87 -12.33 3.73
N ILE A 118 -4.43 -11.22 4.31
CA ILE A 118 -3.03 -11.04 4.64
C ILE A 118 -2.84 -10.85 6.14
N GLU A 119 -1.67 -11.29 6.62
CA GLU A 119 -1.17 -10.97 7.93
C GLU A 119 0.09 -10.14 7.77
N ILE A 120 0.26 -9.15 8.64
CA ILE A 120 1.46 -8.32 8.65
C ILE A 120 2.15 -8.53 9.98
N GLU A 121 3.37 -9.06 9.94
CA GLU A 121 4.17 -9.30 11.13
C GLU A 121 5.40 -8.43 11.12
N PHE A 122 5.85 -8.06 12.30
CA PHE A 122 7.11 -7.35 12.47
C PHE A 122 8.20 -8.36 12.79
N GLU A 123 9.39 -8.14 12.20
CA GLU A 123 10.55 -8.99 12.42
C GLU A 123 10.88 -9.14 13.90
N GLU A 124 10.81 -8.03 14.63
CA GLU A 124 11.11 -8.01 16.06
C GLU A 124 9.81 -7.94 16.83
N LYS A 125 9.71 -8.82 17.82
CA LYS A 125 8.54 -8.84 18.67
C LYS A 125 8.56 -7.64 19.60
N ARG A 126 7.36 -7.16 19.89
CA ARG A 126 7.18 -6.10 20.86
C ARG A 126 7.56 -6.61 22.24
N ALA A 127 8.42 -5.86 22.90
CA ALA A 127 8.83 -6.21 24.26
C ALA A 127 7.71 -5.93 25.24
#